data_9267b4fdb1d442ffb05a310795fb2ef1
#
_entry.id   9267b4fdb1d442ffb05a310795fb2ef1
#
_cell.length_a   1.000
_cell.length_b   1.000
_cell.length_c   1.000
_cell.angle_alpha   90.00
_cell.angle_beta   90.00
_cell.angle_gamma   90.00
#
_symmetry.space_group_name_H-M   'P 1'
#
loop_
_entity.id
_entity.type
_entity.pdbx_description
1 polymer ?
#
loop_
_entity_poly.entity_id
_entity_poly.type
_entity_poly.pdbx_seq_one_letter_code
_entity_poly.pdbx_strand_id
1 'polypeptide(L)'
;MIHKSLSELQEEIDTYINGFEEGYFPPMELLARLTEELGELSREVQHVHGMKKKKPGEAVRSLEEETGDLFFVLVCFANSQGISLEKALTTVVEKFKVRDANRWTKKEEL
;
A
#
# COMPACT_ATOMS: atom_id res chain seq x y z
N MET A 1 -14.33 16.29 3.40
CA MET A 1 -13.97 15.08 2.63
C MET A 1 -14.66 13.89 3.23
N ILE A 2 -15.31 13.08 2.42
CA ILE A 2 -15.95 11.85 2.88
C ILE A 2 -14.88 10.75 2.95
N HIS A 3 -14.75 10.14 4.12
CA HIS A 3 -13.84 9.03 4.31
C HIS A 3 -14.53 7.72 3.90
N LYS A 4 -13.82 6.88 3.16
CA LYS A 4 -14.30 5.60 2.69
C LYS A 4 -13.57 4.47 3.42
N SER A 5 -14.27 3.36 3.63
CA SER A 5 -13.64 2.16 4.18
C SER A 5 -12.71 1.53 3.15
N LEU A 6 -11.85 0.62 3.60
CA LEU A 6 -10.95 -0.11 2.71
C LEU A 6 -11.74 -0.91 1.66
N SER A 7 -12.83 -1.55 2.08
CA SER A 7 -13.69 -2.29 1.16
C SER A 7 -14.33 -1.39 0.09
N GLU A 8 -14.78 -0.21 0.49
CA GLU A 8 -15.35 0.77 -0.44
C GLU A 8 -14.31 1.25 -1.45
N LEU A 9 -13.08 1.49 -1.00
CA LEU A 9 -11.98 1.89 -1.89
C LEU A 9 -11.61 0.76 -2.86
N GLN A 10 -11.62 -0.49 -2.41
CA GLN A 10 -11.41 -1.64 -3.31
C GLN A 10 -12.45 -1.68 -4.41
N GLU A 11 -13.72 -1.48 -4.07
CA GLU A 11 -14.82 -1.45 -5.05
C GLU A 11 -14.67 -0.30 -6.03
N GLU A 12 -14.33 0.88 -5.53
CA GLU A 12 -14.14 2.07 -6.39
C GLU A 12 -13.01 1.85 -7.38
N ILE A 13 -11.89 1.31 -6.93
CA ILE A 13 -10.75 1.01 -7.81
C ILE A 13 -11.12 -0.06 -8.83
N ASP A 14 -11.86 -1.08 -8.39
CA ASP A 14 -12.30 -2.16 -9.28
C ASP A 14 -13.19 -1.62 -10.40
N THR A 15 -14.13 -0.77 -10.06
CA THR A 15 -15.01 -0.11 -11.03
C THR A 15 -14.20 0.74 -12.00
N TYR A 16 -13.25 1.50 -11.48
CA TYR A 16 -12.40 2.38 -12.28
C TYR A 16 -11.55 1.58 -13.29
N ILE A 17 -10.85 0.55 -12.83
CA ILE A 17 -9.97 -0.25 -13.68
C ILE A 17 -10.77 -1.03 -14.73
N ASN A 18 -11.91 -1.60 -14.34
CA ASN A 18 -12.76 -2.37 -15.26
C ASN A 18 -13.54 -1.49 -16.24
N GLY A 19 -13.44 -0.19 -16.10
CA GLY A 19 -13.94 0.76 -17.08
C GLY A 19 -13.10 0.85 -18.35
N PHE A 20 -11.89 0.27 -18.33
CA PHE A 20 -10.98 0.21 -19.46
C PHE A 20 -10.94 -1.20 -20.03
N GLU A 21 -10.79 -1.32 -21.36
CA GLU A 21 -10.75 -2.63 -22.01
C GLU A 21 -9.62 -3.51 -21.50
N GLU A 22 -8.47 -2.91 -21.22
CA GLU A 22 -7.28 -3.62 -20.74
C GLU A 22 -7.50 -4.25 -19.35
N GLY A 23 -8.29 -3.59 -18.48
CA GLY A 23 -8.53 -4.08 -17.12
C GLY A 23 -7.25 -4.14 -16.30
N TYR A 24 -7.20 -5.08 -15.37
CA TYR A 24 -6.00 -5.28 -14.56
C TYR A 24 -4.86 -5.89 -15.38
N PHE A 25 -3.65 -5.42 -15.12
CA PHE A 25 -2.46 -6.06 -15.67
C PHE A 25 -2.32 -7.48 -15.08
N PRO A 26 -1.64 -8.39 -15.80
CA PRO A 26 -1.36 -9.73 -15.26
C PRO A 26 -0.65 -9.68 -13.91
N PRO A 27 -0.85 -10.69 -13.05
CA PRO A 27 -0.30 -10.67 -11.68
C PRO A 27 1.21 -10.43 -11.60
N MET A 28 1.97 -11.00 -12.52
CA MET A 28 3.44 -10.81 -12.53
C MET A 28 3.81 -9.36 -12.82
N GLU A 29 3.06 -8.70 -13.70
CA GLU A 29 3.29 -7.28 -13.99
C GLU A 29 2.88 -6.39 -12.83
N LEU A 30 1.78 -6.71 -12.16
CA LEU A 30 1.36 -5.98 -10.95
C LEU A 30 2.41 -6.11 -9.85
N LEU A 31 2.99 -7.28 -9.68
CA LEU A 31 4.05 -7.50 -8.71
C LEU A 31 5.30 -6.68 -9.05
N ALA A 32 5.68 -6.64 -10.33
CA ALA A 32 6.80 -5.81 -10.78
C ALA A 32 6.54 -4.32 -10.51
N ARG A 33 5.34 -3.85 -10.80
CA ARG A 33 4.97 -2.46 -10.52
C ARG A 33 4.97 -2.15 -9.03
N LEU A 34 4.51 -3.09 -8.21
CA LEU A 34 4.55 -2.94 -6.75
C LEU A 34 5.99 -2.75 -6.26
N THR A 35 6.92 -3.50 -6.84
CA THR A 35 8.34 -3.37 -6.54
C THR A 35 8.89 -2.00 -6.96
N GLU A 36 8.49 -1.51 -8.13
CA GLU A 36 8.88 -0.17 -8.61
C GLU A 36 8.36 0.93 -7.68
N GLU A 37 7.09 0.86 -7.27
CA GLU A 37 6.48 1.84 -6.37
C GLU A 37 7.15 1.81 -4.99
N LEU A 38 7.53 0.63 -4.52
CA LEU A 38 8.30 0.51 -3.27
C LEU A 38 9.66 1.20 -3.41
N GLY A 39 10.30 1.05 -4.56
CA GLY A 39 11.57 1.74 -4.85
C GLY A 39 11.42 3.26 -4.84
N GLU A 40 10.33 3.77 -5.41
CA GLU A 40 10.06 5.21 -5.42
C GLU A 40 9.78 5.75 -4.02
N LEU A 41 9.02 5.00 -3.21
CA LEU A 41 8.81 5.35 -1.81
C LEU A 41 10.14 5.36 -1.05
N SER A 42 10.96 4.35 -1.27
CA SER A 42 12.29 4.26 -0.65
C SER A 42 13.16 5.47 -1.02
N ARG A 43 13.13 5.87 -2.28
CA ARG A 43 13.87 7.06 -2.75
C ARG A 43 13.39 8.31 -2.01
N GLU A 44 12.08 8.49 -1.87
CA GLU A 44 11.53 9.67 -1.21
C GLU A 44 11.86 9.68 0.29
N VAL A 45 11.85 8.51 0.94
CA VAL A 45 12.31 8.38 2.34
C VAL A 45 13.78 8.80 2.47
N GLN A 46 14.62 8.42 1.50
CA GLN A 46 16.04 8.82 1.48
C GLN A 46 16.19 10.34 1.34
N HIS A 47 15.34 10.98 0.54
CA HIS A 47 15.38 12.43 0.36
C HIS A 47 14.94 13.19 1.62
N VAL A 48 13.91 12.68 2.31
CA VAL A 48 13.33 13.37 3.47
C VAL A 48 14.13 13.12 4.74
N HIS A 49 14.56 11.88 4.96
CA HIS A 49 15.18 11.45 6.23
C HIS A 49 16.65 11.03 6.11
N GLY A 50 17.15 10.83 4.89
CA GLY A 50 18.50 10.36 4.66
C GLY A 50 19.43 11.46 4.18
N MET A 51 20.57 11.04 3.67
CA MET A 51 21.62 11.93 3.17
C MET A 51 21.50 12.22 1.67
N LYS A 52 20.65 11.50 0.97
CA LYS A 52 20.51 11.63 -0.48
C LYS A 52 19.74 12.90 -0.84
N LYS A 53 20.34 13.73 -1.69
CA LYS A 53 19.69 14.94 -2.18
C LYS A 53 19.04 14.70 -3.54
N LYS A 54 17.95 15.39 -3.79
CA LYS A 54 17.31 15.35 -5.12
C LYS A 54 18.24 15.97 -6.15
N LYS A 55 18.23 15.39 -7.34
CA LYS A 55 18.94 15.95 -8.48
C LYS A 55 18.19 17.15 -9.03
N PRO A 56 18.89 18.13 -9.65
CA PRO A 56 18.19 19.21 -10.34
C PRO A 56 17.20 18.64 -11.37
N GLY A 57 15.98 19.14 -11.34
CA GLY A 57 14.94 18.69 -12.25
C GLY A 57 14.11 17.50 -11.79
N GLU A 58 14.45 16.85 -10.69
CA GLU A 58 13.60 15.79 -10.13
C GLU A 58 12.31 16.39 -9.59
N ALA A 59 11.19 15.72 -9.87
CA ALA A 59 9.91 16.13 -9.35
C ALA A 59 9.86 16.00 -7.82
N VAL A 60 9.22 16.97 -7.16
CA VAL A 60 8.96 16.90 -5.73
C VAL A 60 7.69 16.09 -5.52
N ARG A 61 7.81 14.96 -4.81
CA ARG A 61 6.68 14.14 -4.44
C ARG A 61 6.68 13.95 -2.93
N SER A 62 5.49 13.83 -2.35
CA SER A 62 5.36 13.64 -0.91
C SER A 62 5.43 12.16 -0.56
N LEU A 63 5.79 11.87 0.69
CA LEU A 63 5.71 10.50 1.22
C LEU A 63 4.28 9.97 1.15
N GLU A 64 3.30 10.85 1.34
CA GLU A 64 1.89 10.50 1.25
C GLU A 64 1.54 10.01 -0.16
N GLU A 65 1.96 10.74 -1.19
CA GLU A 65 1.71 10.37 -2.59
C GLU A 65 2.35 9.03 -2.93
N GLU A 66 3.62 8.85 -2.56
CA GLU A 66 4.34 7.60 -2.85
C GLU A 66 3.74 6.41 -2.09
N THR A 67 3.30 6.64 -0.85
CA THR A 67 2.60 5.60 -0.08
C THR A 67 1.27 5.24 -0.73
N GLY A 68 0.53 6.25 -1.19
CA GLY A 68 -0.72 6.05 -1.91
C GLY A 68 -0.54 5.27 -3.21
N ASP A 69 0.50 5.60 -3.98
CA ASP A 69 0.81 4.91 -5.24
C ASP A 69 1.12 3.43 -5.00
N LEU A 70 1.92 3.13 -3.97
CA LEU A 70 2.23 1.76 -3.59
C LEU A 70 0.97 1.00 -3.20
N PHE A 71 0.15 1.61 -2.37
CA PHE A 71 -1.09 0.98 -1.90
C PHE A 71 -2.07 0.76 -3.05
N PHE A 72 -2.17 1.70 -3.98
CA PHE A 72 -3.03 1.56 -5.15
C PHE A 72 -2.69 0.30 -5.95
N VAL A 73 -1.42 0.07 -6.22
CA VAL A 73 -0.98 -1.13 -6.96
C VAL A 73 -1.28 -2.40 -6.16
N LEU A 74 -1.09 -2.35 -4.84
CA LEU A 74 -1.43 -3.48 -3.97
C LEU A 74 -2.92 -3.79 -4.02
N VAL A 75 -3.78 -2.77 -4.01
CA VAL A 75 -5.23 -2.94 -4.15
C VAL A 75 -5.58 -3.55 -5.50
N CYS A 76 -4.95 -3.10 -6.58
CA CYS A 76 -5.15 -3.68 -7.91
C CYS A 76 -4.81 -5.18 -7.91
N PHE A 77 -3.69 -5.54 -7.31
CA PHE A 77 -3.30 -6.95 -7.17
C PHE A 77 -4.35 -7.73 -6.38
N ALA A 78 -4.75 -7.23 -5.22
CA ALA A 78 -5.75 -7.89 -4.39
C ALA A 78 -7.07 -8.08 -5.13
N ASN A 79 -7.55 -7.03 -5.81
CA ASN A 79 -8.78 -7.11 -6.60
C ASN A 79 -8.68 -8.16 -7.71
N SER A 80 -7.55 -8.20 -8.41
CA SER A 80 -7.34 -9.16 -9.49
C SER A 80 -7.33 -10.61 -9.01
N GLN A 81 -7.01 -10.83 -7.74
CA GLN A 81 -6.95 -12.16 -7.12
C GLN A 81 -8.16 -12.48 -6.24
N GLY A 82 -9.15 -11.61 -6.20
CA GLY A 82 -10.34 -11.80 -5.37
C GLY A 82 -10.06 -11.74 -3.87
N ILE A 83 -9.04 -11.00 -3.47
CA ILE A 83 -8.65 -10.86 -2.06
C ILE A 83 -9.35 -9.65 -1.44
N SER A 84 -10.05 -9.87 -0.32
CA SER A 84 -10.53 -8.78 0.53
C SER A 84 -9.38 -8.32 1.43
N LEU A 85 -8.94 -7.08 1.24
CA LEU A 85 -7.85 -6.52 2.05
C LEU A 85 -8.29 -6.32 3.50
N GLU A 86 -9.55 -6.00 3.74
CA GLU A 86 -10.11 -5.91 5.10
C GLU A 86 -9.97 -7.24 5.81
N LYS A 87 -10.38 -8.34 5.18
CA LYS A 87 -10.25 -9.70 5.75
C LYS A 87 -8.79 -10.09 5.93
N ALA A 88 -7.98 -9.88 4.92
CA ALA A 88 -6.55 -10.24 4.97
C ALA A 88 -5.86 -9.52 6.12
N LEU A 89 -6.07 -8.22 6.24
CA LEU A 89 -5.43 -7.42 7.26
C LEU A 89 -5.96 -7.76 8.67
N THR A 90 -7.27 -7.96 8.79
CA THR A 90 -7.88 -8.37 10.07
C THR A 90 -7.29 -9.70 10.55
N THR A 91 -7.17 -10.67 9.64
CA THR A 91 -6.58 -11.98 9.96
C THR A 91 -5.12 -11.85 10.43
N VAL A 92 -4.34 -11.01 9.74
CA VAL A 92 -2.93 -10.79 10.10
C VAL A 92 -2.81 -10.10 11.46
N VAL A 93 -3.65 -9.09 11.73
CA VAL A 93 -3.65 -8.39 13.02
C VAL A 93 -3.92 -9.38 14.16
N GLU A 94 -4.94 -10.22 14.01
CA GLU A 94 -5.26 -11.22 15.04
C GLU A 94 -4.13 -12.23 15.22
N LYS A 95 -3.52 -12.66 14.13
CA LYS A 95 -2.37 -13.56 14.17
C LYS A 95 -1.21 -12.96 14.98
N PHE A 96 -0.88 -11.70 14.73
CA PHE A 96 0.21 -11.05 15.44
C PHE A 96 -0.12 -10.81 16.92
N LYS A 97 -1.35 -10.46 17.24
CA LYS A 97 -1.78 -10.27 18.63
C LYS A 97 -1.62 -11.57 19.45
N VAL A 98 -1.95 -12.71 18.85
CA VAL A 98 -1.80 -14.00 19.53
C VAL A 98 -0.31 -14.41 19.59
N ARG A 99 0.39 -14.37 18.46
CA ARG A 99 1.79 -14.79 18.37
C ARG A 99 2.71 -13.99 19.29
N ASP A 100 2.50 -12.69 19.34
CA ASP A 100 3.39 -11.77 20.05
C ASP A 100 2.81 -11.30 21.40
N ALA A 101 1.80 -11.98 21.93
CA ALA A 101 1.11 -11.58 23.17
C ALA A 101 2.07 -11.36 24.35
N ASN A 102 3.14 -12.12 24.42
CA ASN A 102 4.13 -12.04 25.50
C ASN A 102 5.55 -11.74 25.00
N ARG A 103 5.67 -11.34 23.71
CA ARG A 103 6.99 -11.09 23.11
C ARG A 103 7.57 -9.73 23.48
N TRP A 104 6.70 -8.71 23.49
CA TRP A 104 7.10 -7.33 23.75
C TRP A 104 6.63 -6.90 25.13
N THR A 105 7.31 -5.92 25.70
CA THR A 105 6.96 -5.38 27.01
C THR A 105 5.74 -4.46 26.90
N LYS A 106 4.66 -4.82 27.56
CA LYS A 106 3.46 -3.98 27.58
C LYS A 106 3.69 -2.74 28.45
N LYS A 107 3.12 -1.62 28.04
CA LYS A 107 3.12 -0.43 28.85
C LYS A 107 2.24 -0.66 30.08
N GLU A 108 2.66 -0.07 31.21
CA GLU A 108 1.85 -0.12 32.43
C GLU A 108 0.59 0.72 32.22
N GLU A 109 -0.53 0.21 32.72
CA GLU A 109 -1.78 0.99 32.77
C GLU A 109 -1.70 1.98 33.91
N LEU A 110 -2.11 3.24 33.65
CA LEU A 110 -2.17 4.29 34.66
C LEU A 110 -3.55 4.40 35.29
#